data_b17694e14df1155e1960063ce688ad07
#
_entry.id   b17694e14df1155e1960063ce688ad07
#
_cell.length_a   1.000
_cell.length_b   1.000
_cell.length_c   1.000
_cell.angle_alpha   90.00
_cell.angle_beta   90.00
_cell.angle_gamma   90.00
#
_symmetry.space_group_name_H-M   'P 1'
#
loop_
_entity.id
_entity.type
_entity.pdbx_description
1 polymer ?
#
loop_
_entity_poly.entity_id
_entity_poly.type
_entity_poly.pdbx_seq_one_letter_code
_entity_poly.pdbx_strand_id
1 'polypeptide(L)'
;MTQEEYNQLDYNYIHCAGTNCPKANSCLRHTAYTMLHTNTHEHYTLANPQVITGKQPCPIYEADRKERFAWGISRIYDNVRTGDLYRVKQEVMSYFGTSTYYHIKQQRRVITEEEQLCIRAAFTDMGYDGEAIEFDRYEEQYPAIMRIARH
;
A
#
# COMPACT_ATOMS: atom_id res chain seq x y z
N MET A 1 8.80 13.12 3.46
CA MET A 1 7.96 13.38 2.25
C MET A 1 8.58 14.54 1.47
N THR A 2 8.84 14.34 0.19
CA THR A 2 9.28 15.41 -0.70
C THR A 2 8.09 16.24 -1.20
N GLN A 3 8.35 17.41 -1.78
CA GLN A 3 7.29 18.21 -2.39
C GLN A 3 6.60 17.49 -3.55
N GLU A 4 7.36 16.75 -4.35
CA GLU A 4 6.82 15.98 -5.46
C GLU A 4 5.86 14.88 -4.95
N GLU A 5 6.24 14.20 -3.89
CA GLU A 5 5.38 13.21 -3.23
C GLU A 5 4.12 13.86 -2.64
N TYR A 6 4.27 15.00 -1.98
CA TYR A 6 3.12 15.75 -1.46
C TYR A 6 2.14 16.14 -2.57
N ASN A 7 2.63 16.58 -3.71
CA ASN A 7 1.81 16.97 -4.86
C ASN A 7 1.07 15.77 -5.51
N GLN A 8 1.50 14.54 -5.24
CA GLN A 8 0.84 13.32 -5.72
C GLN A 8 -0.28 12.83 -4.81
N LEU A 9 -0.41 13.39 -3.60
CA LEU A 9 -1.53 13.06 -2.72
C LEU A 9 -2.85 13.46 -3.37
N ASP A 10 -3.89 12.71 -3.04
CA ASP A 10 -5.23 13.01 -3.54
C ASP A 10 -5.67 14.41 -3.06
N TYR A 11 -6.41 15.11 -3.90
CA TYR A 11 -6.96 16.43 -3.61
C TYR A 11 -7.72 16.48 -2.26
N ASN A 12 -8.42 15.38 -1.95
CA ASN A 12 -9.21 15.26 -0.72
C ASN A 12 -8.42 14.64 0.44
N TYR A 13 -7.10 14.51 0.31
CA TYR A 13 -6.29 13.93 1.38
C TYR A 13 -6.44 14.72 2.68
N ILE A 14 -6.79 14.03 3.76
CA ILE A 14 -7.03 14.66 5.05
C ILE A 14 -5.70 15.00 5.72
N HIS A 15 -5.44 16.29 5.93
CA HIS A 15 -4.34 16.79 6.75
C HIS A 15 -4.74 16.79 8.22
N CYS A 16 -3.77 16.75 9.13
CA CYS A 16 -4.03 16.82 10.57
C CYS A 16 -3.00 17.70 11.26
N ALA A 17 -3.49 18.68 12.02
CA ALA A 17 -2.63 19.59 12.80
C ALA A 17 -1.83 18.88 13.90
N GLY A 18 -2.22 17.66 14.29
CA GLY A 18 -1.54 16.88 15.32
C GLY A 18 -1.66 17.46 16.72
N THR A 19 -2.68 18.29 17.00
CA THR A 19 -2.87 18.97 18.28
C THR A 19 -2.99 17.94 19.41
N ASN A 20 -2.09 18.02 20.39
CA ASN A 20 -2.01 17.12 21.55
C ASN A 20 -1.97 15.61 21.15
N CYS A 21 -1.50 15.27 19.96
CA CYS A 21 -1.44 13.90 19.48
C CYS A 21 -0.08 13.29 19.79
N PRO A 22 -0.03 12.17 20.55
CA PRO A 22 1.24 11.51 20.88
C PRO A 22 1.91 10.84 19.68
N LYS A 23 1.16 10.64 18.58
CA LYS A 23 1.64 10.01 17.35
C LYS A 23 1.84 10.99 16.19
N ALA A 24 1.77 12.30 16.43
CA ALA A 24 1.89 13.29 15.35
C ALA A 24 3.15 13.10 14.52
N ASN A 25 4.31 12.87 15.16
CA ASN A 25 5.59 12.72 14.48
C ASN A 25 5.73 11.45 13.64
N SER A 26 4.83 10.49 13.80
CA SER A 26 4.81 9.24 13.04
C SER A 26 3.59 9.11 12.13
N CYS A 27 2.81 10.18 11.98
CA CYS A 27 1.58 10.18 11.21
C CYS A 27 1.77 10.94 9.89
N LEU A 28 1.45 10.28 8.78
CA LEU A 28 1.55 10.87 7.44
C LEU A 28 0.63 12.09 7.26
N ARG A 29 -0.54 12.08 7.88
CA ARG A 29 -1.49 13.21 7.82
C ARG A 29 -0.94 14.45 8.49
N HIS A 30 -0.17 14.29 9.56
CA HIS A 30 0.53 15.40 10.18
C HIS A 30 1.72 15.86 9.34
N THR A 31 2.48 14.94 8.78
CA THR A 31 3.56 15.27 7.83
C THR A 31 3.02 16.09 6.65
N ALA A 32 1.89 15.67 6.06
CA ALA A 32 1.23 16.44 5.01
C ALA A 32 0.82 17.84 5.49
N TYR A 33 0.32 17.98 6.71
CA TYR A 33 -0.01 19.27 7.30
C TYR A 33 1.21 20.20 7.37
N THR A 34 2.38 19.68 7.72
CA THR A 34 3.62 20.47 7.75
C THR A 34 4.05 20.96 6.35
N MET A 35 3.53 20.35 5.30
CA MET A 35 3.81 20.68 3.90
C MET A 35 2.82 21.69 3.31
N LEU A 36 1.83 22.17 4.07
CA LEU A 36 0.78 23.08 3.57
C LEU A 36 1.33 24.37 2.94
N HIS A 37 2.48 24.86 3.38
CA HIS A 37 3.12 26.04 2.79
C HIS A 37 3.52 25.83 1.32
N THR A 38 3.56 24.58 0.85
CA THR A 38 3.85 24.23 -0.55
C THR A 38 2.58 23.90 -1.35
N ASN A 39 1.41 23.87 -0.69
CA ASN A 39 0.14 23.55 -1.33
C ASN A 39 -0.29 24.66 -2.27
N THR A 40 -0.64 24.31 -3.50
CA THR A 40 -1.08 25.25 -4.54
C THR A 40 -2.60 25.24 -4.76
N HIS A 41 -3.34 24.40 -4.03
CA HIS A 41 -4.79 24.35 -4.10
C HIS A 41 -5.44 25.49 -3.30
N GLU A 42 -6.59 25.96 -3.74
CA GLU A 42 -7.34 27.01 -3.07
C GLU A 42 -7.89 26.58 -1.72
N HIS A 43 -8.09 25.28 -1.52
CA HIS A 43 -8.56 24.69 -0.27
C HIS A 43 -8.01 23.29 -0.07
N TYR A 44 -8.06 22.80 1.15
CA TYR A 44 -7.63 21.47 1.54
C TYR A 44 -8.53 20.91 2.64
N THR A 45 -8.49 19.60 2.83
CA THR A 45 -9.26 18.93 3.87
C THR A 45 -8.42 18.80 5.14
N LEU A 46 -8.97 19.24 6.27
CA LEU A 46 -8.35 19.17 7.58
C LEU A 46 -9.19 18.32 8.52
N ALA A 47 -8.56 17.44 9.30
CA ALA A 47 -9.21 16.69 10.36
C ALA A 47 -9.76 17.66 11.42
N ASN A 48 -10.97 17.38 11.91
CA ASN A 48 -11.61 18.21 12.93
C ASN A 48 -10.89 18.04 14.29
N PRO A 49 -10.14 19.06 14.76
CA PRO A 49 -9.36 18.94 15.98
C PRO A 49 -10.24 18.79 17.24
N GLN A 50 -11.51 19.23 17.19
CA GLN A 50 -12.45 19.09 18.29
C GLN A 50 -12.83 17.63 18.57
N VAL A 51 -12.75 16.77 17.54
CA VAL A 51 -13.15 15.36 17.62
C VAL A 51 -11.93 14.46 17.74
N ILE A 52 -10.83 14.81 17.08
CA ILE A 52 -9.65 13.93 16.92
C ILE A 52 -8.59 14.17 18.00
N THR A 53 -8.57 15.36 18.62
CA THR A 53 -7.52 15.75 19.59
C THR A 53 -7.27 14.70 20.67
N GLY A 54 -6.05 14.14 20.71
CA GLY A 54 -5.61 13.19 21.71
C GLY A 54 -6.31 11.83 21.71
N LYS A 55 -7.26 11.60 20.81
CA LYS A 55 -8.05 10.36 20.75
C LYS A 55 -7.16 9.16 20.35
N GLN A 56 -7.21 8.08 21.16
CA GLN A 56 -6.47 6.85 20.90
C GLN A 56 -7.41 5.63 21.05
N PRO A 57 -7.38 4.66 20.11
CA PRO A 57 -6.69 4.75 18.82
C PRO A 57 -7.32 5.82 17.91
N CYS A 58 -6.48 6.51 17.14
CA CYS A 58 -6.96 7.52 16.22
C CYS A 58 -7.59 6.84 14.98
N PRO A 59 -8.85 7.15 14.63
CA PRO A 59 -9.54 6.48 13.51
C PRO A 59 -8.98 6.86 12.14
N ILE A 60 -8.21 7.94 12.05
CA ILE A 60 -7.61 8.41 10.79
C ILE A 60 -6.09 8.30 10.78
N TYR A 61 -5.49 7.65 11.78
CA TYR A 61 -4.04 7.46 11.81
C TYR A 61 -3.55 6.75 10.55
N GLU A 62 -2.49 7.30 9.98
CA GLU A 62 -1.80 6.72 8.83
C GLU A 62 -0.30 6.82 9.07
N ALA A 63 0.39 5.68 9.07
CA ALA A 63 1.82 5.66 9.35
C ALA A 63 2.61 6.43 8.29
N ASP A 64 3.52 7.30 8.74
CA ASP A 64 4.47 8.00 7.88
C ASP A 64 5.60 7.04 7.48
N ARG A 65 5.25 6.07 6.63
CA ARG A 65 6.14 5.01 6.18
C ARG A 65 5.83 4.64 4.74
N LYS A 66 6.88 4.56 3.93
CA LYS A 66 6.78 3.98 2.59
C LYS A 66 6.70 2.46 2.69
N GLU A 67 5.92 1.86 1.81
CA GLU A 67 5.85 0.41 1.61
C GLU A 67 6.53 0.03 0.31
N ARG A 68 7.07 -1.18 0.26
CA ARG A 68 7.66 -1.76 -0.94
C ARG A 68 6.60 -2.50 -1.73
N PHE A 69 6.01 -1.81 -2.68
CA PHE A 69 5.03 -2.40 -3.60
C PHE A 69 5.71 -3.24 -4.66
N ALA A 70 5.03 -4.30 -5.09
CA ALA A 70 5.46 -5.11 -6.22
C ALA A 70 4.52 -4.92 -7.42
N TRP A 71 5.05 -5.08 -8.61
CA TRP A 71 4.32 -5.01 -9.86
C TRP A 71 4.57 -6.28 -10.67
N GLY A 72 3.48 -6.94 -11.10
CA GLY A 72 3.55 -8.09 -11.98
C GLY A 72 3.93 -9.39 -11.30
N ILE A 73 3.40 -10.47 -11.83
CA ILE A 73 3.51 -11.82 -11.28
C ILE A 73 4.01 -12.84 -12.32
N SER A 74 4.64 -12.38 -13.40
CA SER A 74 5.11 -13.31 -14.44
C SER A 74 6.28 -14.20 -13.95
N ARG A 75 7.10 -13.68 -13.04
CA ARG A 75 8.29 -14.35 -12.53
C ARG A 75 8.04 -15.26 -11.32
N ILE A 76 6.94 -15.12 -10.60
CA ILE A 76 6.69 -15.91 -9.38
C ILE A 76 6.59 -17.42 -9.67
N TYR A 77 6.25 -17.79 -10.90
CA TYR A 77 6.07 -19.20 -11.32
C TYR A 77 7.32 -19.82 -11.93
N ASP A 78 8.45 -19.11 -12.01
CA ASP A 78 9.65 -19.55 -12.72
C ASP A 78 10.19 -20.91 -12.23
N ASN A 79 10.09 -21.17 -10.92
CA ASN A 79 10.59 -22.39 -10.30
C ASN A 79 9.47 -23.42 -10.01
N VAL A 80 8.26 -23.18 -10.49
CA VAL A 80 7.13 -24.10 -10.31
C VAL A 80 7.21 -25.21 -11.33
N ARG A 81 7.08 -26.47 -10.86
CA ARG A 81 7.03 -27.63 -11.74
C ARG A 81 5.84 -27.55 -12.69
N THR A 82 6.04 -27.94 -13.93
CA THR A 82 4.98 -27.87 -14.96
C THR A 82 3.70 -28.56 -14.54
N GLY A 83 3.78 -29.72 -13.86
CA GLY A 83 2.62 -30.46 -13.37
C GLY A 83 1.83 -29.74 -12.26
N ASP A 84 2.45 -28.81 -11.55
CA ASP A 84 1.84 -28.04 -10.47
C ASP A 84 1.35 -26.65 -10.92
N LEU A 85 1.73 -26.19 -12.09
CA LEU A 85 1.55 -24.82 -12.53
C LEU A 85 0.07 -24.37 -12.50
N TYR A 86 -0.83 -25.22 -12.98
CA TYR A 86 -2.26 -24.90 -12.95
C TYR A 86 -2.77 -24.73 -11.51
N ARG A 87 -2.41 -25.68 -10.63
CA ARG A 87 -2.84 -25.65 -9.22
C ARG A 87 -2.31 -24.41 -8.51
N VAL A 88 -1.03 -24.08 -8.69
CA VAL A 88 -0.40 -22.92 -8.06
C VAL A 88 -1.04 -21.61 -8.56
N LYS A 89 -1.30 -21.49 -9.86
CA LYS A 89 -2.00 -20.33 -10.43
C LYS A 89 -3.42 -20.18 -9.87
N GLN A 90 -4.14 -21.28 -9.71
CA GLN A 90 -5.49 -21.24 -9.14
C GLN A 90 -5.49 -20.78 -7.67
N GLU A 91 -4.50 -21.19 -6.87
CA GLU A 91 -4.36 -20.74 -5.49
C GLU A 91 -4.09 -19.23 -5.42
N VAL A 92 -3.17 -18.71 -6.22
CA VAL A 92 -2.89 -17.27 -6.27
C VAL A 92 -4.11 -16.50 -6.76
N MET A 93 -4.79 -16.99 -7.79
CA MET A 93 -6.00 -16.38 -8.32
C MET A 93 -7.13 -16.36 -7.28
N SER A 94 -7.30 -17.43 -6.51
CA SER A 94 -8.36 -17.50 -5.50
C SER A 94 -8.14 -16.51 -4.36
N TYR A 95 -6.89 -16.20 -4.03
CA TYR A 95 -6.55 -15.20 -3.02
C TYR A 95 -7.03 -13.79 -3.42
N PHE A 96 -6.83 -13.41 -4.67
CA PHE A 96 -7.18 -12.07 -5.15
C PHE A 96 -8.60 -11.98 -5.74
N GLY A 97 -9.15 -13.06 -6.23
CA GLY A 97 -10.28 -13.07 -7.17
C GLY A 97 -9.83 -12.83 -8.61
N THR A 98 -10.63 -13.28 -9.54
CA THR A 98 -10.27 -13.33 -10.97
C THR A 98 -9.94 -11.94 -11.54
N SER A 99 -10.79 -10.95 -11.30
CA SER A 99 -10.61 -9.59 -11.83
C SER A 99 -9.32 -8.94 -11.31
N THR A 100 -9.10 -8.98 -10.00
CA THR A 100 -7.90 -8.42 -9.37
C THR A 100 -6.63 -9.13 -9.85
N TYR A 101 -6.68 -10.46 -9.96
CA TYR A 101 -5.56 -11.26 -10.47
C TYR A 101 -5.11 -10.80 -11.86
N TYR A 102 -6.04 -10.58 -12.78
CA TYR A 102 -5.70 -10.10 -14.13
C TYR A 102 -5.21 -8.66 -14.15
N HIS A 103 -5.72 -7.79 -13.29
CA HIS A 103 -5.19 -6.43 -13.14
C HIS A 103 -3.74 -6.45 -12.65
N ILE A 104 -3.41 -7.32 -11.69
CA ILE A 104 -2.03 -7.52 -11.21
C ILE A 104 -1.15 -8.05 -12.33
N LYS A 105 -1.60 -9.08 -13.05
CA LYS A 105 -0.87 -9.68 -14.15
C LYS A 105 -0.57 -8.68 -15.27
N GLN A 106 -1.48 -7.76 -15.54
CA GLN A 106 -1.33 -6.71 -16.53
C GLN A 106 -0.60 -5.46 -16.02
N GLN A 107 -0.10 -5.51 -14.79
CA GLN A 107 0.57 -4.40 -14.12
C GLN A 107 -0.30 -3.11 -14.03
N ARG A 108 -1.59 -3.28 -13.88
CA ARG A 108 -2.55 -2.19 -13.64
C ARG A 108 -2.83 -1.95 -12.16
N ARG A 109 -2.42 -2.86 -11.31
CA ARG A 109 -2.58 -2.81 -9.87
C ARG A 109 -1.31 -3.30 -9.19
N VAL A 110 -0.86 -2.60 -8.18
CA VAL A 110 0.27 -3.00 -7.33
C VAL A 110 -0.13 -4.13 -6.38
N ILE A 111 0.89 -4.84 -5.88
CA ILE A 111 0.79 -5.85 -4.84
C ILE A 111 1.38 -5.24 -3.57
N THR A 112 0.59 -5.17 -2.50
CA THR A 112 1.03 -4.61 -1.22
C THR A 112 2.04 -5.53 -0.52
N GLU A 113 2.77 -5.00 0.47
CA GLU A 113 3.67 -5.83 1.29
C GLU A 113 2.93 -7.00 1.95
N GLU A 114 1.73 -6.76 2.47
CA GLU A 114 0.91 -7.81 3.08
C GLU A 114 0.51 -8.90 2.07
N GLU A 115 0.08 -8.49 0.89
CA GLU A 115 -0.27 -9.42 -0.19
C GLU A 115 0.95 -10.23 -0.66
N GLN A 116 2.13 -9.61 -0.74
CA GLN A 116 3.39 -10.31 -1.06
C GLN A 116 3.68 -11.40 -0.03
N LEU A 117 3.52 -11.10 1.26
CA LEU A 117 3.71 -12.09 2.32
C LEU A 117 2.69 -13.23 2.22
N CYS A 118 1.44 -12.94 1.92
CA CYS A 118 0.41 -13.96 1.72
C CYS A 118 0.72 -14.88 0.52
N ILE A 119 1.19 -14.31 -0.57
CA ILE A 119 1.60 -15.10 -1.75
C ILE A 119 2.79 -16.00 -1.40
N ARG A 120 3.80 -15.47 -0.71
CA ARG A 120 4.96 -16.26 -0.27
C ARG A 120 4.55 -17.40 0.65
N ALA A 121 3.66 -17.15 1.60
CA ALA A 121 3.13 -18.17 2.50
C ALA A 121 2.37 -19.27 1.74
N ALA A 122 1.56 -18.89 0.75
CA ALA A 122 0.84 -19.85 -0.09
C ALA A 122 1.80 -20.76 -0.87
N PHE A 123 2.87 -20.21 -1.43
CA PHE A 123 3.91 -21.00 -2.11
C PHE A 123 4.59 -21.98 -1.14
N THR A 124 4.91 -21.54 0.07
CA THR A 124 5.50 -22.40 1.11
C THR A 124 4.55 -23.54 1.47
N ASP A 125 3.26 -23.26 1.64
CA ASP A 125 2.25 -24.27 1.94
C ASP A 125 2.07 -25.30 0.81
N MET A 126 2.36 -24.91 -0.42
CA MET A 126 2.31 -25.80 -1.59
C MET A 126 3.63 -26.56 -1.82
N GLY A 127 4.61 -26.43 -0.93
CA GLY A 127 5.89 -27.15 -1.00
C GLY A 127 6.98 -26.46 -1.80
N TYR A 128 6.85 -25.14 -2.05
CA TYR A 128 7.87 -24.33 -2.72
C TYR A 128 8.58 -23.39 -1.72
N ASP A 129 9.74 -22.86 -2.10
CA ASP A 129 10.41 -21.83 -1.32
C ASP A 129 9.76 -20.47 -1.59
N GLY A 130 8.83 -20.07 -0.71
CA GLY A 130 8.12 -18.80 -0.81
C GLY A 130 9.02 -17.57 -0.72
N GLU A 131 10.16 -17.68 -0.01
CA GLU A 131 11.12 -16.57 0.09
C GLU A 131 11.92 -16.36 -1.20
N ALA A 132 12.02 -17.37 -2.06
CA ALA A 132 12.79 -17.33 -3.30
C ALA A 132 11.98 -16.75 -4.48
N ILE A 133 10.67 -16.54 -4.35
CA ILE A 133 9.89 -15.99 -5.45
C ILE A 133 10.19 -14.51 -5.65
N GLU A 134 10.23 -14.10 -6.92
CA GLU A 134 10.49 -12.73 -7.32
C GLU A 134 9.30 -12.16 -8.11
N PHE A 135 8.89 -10.94 -7.76
CA PHE A 135 7.94 -10.18 -8.56
C PHE A 135 8.67 -9.47 -9.71
N ASP A 136 7.93 -8.99 -10.70
CA ASP A 136 8.54 -8.46 -11.92
C ASP A 136 9.32 -7.16 -11.66
N ARG A 137 8.82 -6.28 -10.80
CA ARG A 137 9.54 -5.08 -10.33
C ARG A 137 8.99 -4.61 -8.99
N TYR A 138 9.73 -3.72 -8.32
CA TYR A 138 9.38 -3.17 -7.02
C TYR A 138 9.42 -1.64 -7.06
N GLU A 139 8.62 -1.02 -6.21
CA GLU A 139 8.55 0.43 -6.04
C GLU A 139 8.28 0.76 -4.57
N GLU A 140 9.08 1.65 -3.98
CA GLU A 140 8.83 2.15 -2.63
C GLU A 140 8.06 3.46 -2.70
N GLN A 141 6.89 3.50 -2.07
CA GLN A 141 6.06 4.70 -2.05
C GLN A 141 5.08 4.67 -0.87
N TYR A 142 4.54 5.83 -0.53
CA TYR A 142 3.45 5.93 0.44
C TYR A 142 2.18 5.28 -0.11
N PRO A 143 1.47 4.46 0.70
CA PRO A 143 0.20 3.85 0.26
C PRO A 143 -0.84 4.87 -0.20
N ALA A 144 -0.87 6.05 0.42
CA ALA A 144 -1.78 7.13 0.04
C ALA A 144 -1.57 7.61 -1.40
N ILE A 145 -0.32 7.63 -1.87
CA ILE A 145 0.02 8.01 -3.25
C ILE A 145 -0.36 6.90 -4.22
N MET A 146 -0.20 5.64 -3.82
CA MET A 146 -0.53 4.49 -4.66
C MET A 146 -2.03 4.26 -4.81
N ARG A 147 -2.87 5.04 -4.12
CA ARG A 147 -4.34 4.99 -4.19
C ARG A 147 -4.91 3.59 -4.00
N ILE A 148 -4.32 2.83 -3.10
CA ILE A 148 -4.81 1.49 -2.78
C ILE A 148 -6.05 1.65 -1.91
N ALA A 149 -7.19 1.19 -2.45
CA ALA A 149 -8.40 1.06 -1.64
C ALA A 149 -8.13 0.03 -0.53
N ARG A 150 -8.11 0.48 0.70
CA ARG A 150 -8.12 -0.41 1.87
C ARG A 150 -9.56 -0.85 2.06
N HIS A 151 -9.83 -2.10 1.82
CA HIS A 151 -11.10 -2.73 2.17
C HIS A 151 -11.10 -3.12 3.64
#